data_524dd7f41696cfe21b0dc06548897e85
#
_entry.id   524dd7f41696cfe21b0dc06548897e85
#
_cell.length_a   1.000
_cell.length_b   1.000
_cell.length_c   1.000
_cell.angle_alpha   90.00
_cell.angle_beta   90.00
_cell.angle_gamma   90.00
#
_symmetry.space_group_name_H-M   'P 1'
#
loop_
_entity.id
_entity.type
_entity.pdbx_description
1 polymer ?
#
loop_
_entity_poly.entity_id
_entity_poly.type
_entity_poly.pdbx_seq_one_letter_code
_entity_poly.pdbx_strand_id
1 'polypeptide(L)'
;MHTKHTGVFVLNRLNRTDKRACKHIIVTGGVVSSLGKGLSAASLGQLLISRGLSVTMQKLDPYLNVDPGTMNPFQHGEVYVTEDGAETDLDLGHYERFLNVPMSQRGNITTGRIYTNVIAKERRGGYLGGTVQVIPHITDAIKEAILAMEEPDENGISPDVVISEIGGTVGDIESQPFLEAVRQLRHDVGRENIFYLHCSLVPYIAPSGELKTKPTQHSVATLRSIGIVPDALVSVSYTHLTLPTPPYV
;
A
#
# COMPACT_ATOMS: atom_id res chain seq x y z
N MET A 1 -18.22 -14.09 -49.83
CA MET A 1 -18.83 -14.20 -48.47
C MET A 1 -17.75 -14.73 -47.53
N HIS A 2 -17.02 -13.83 -46.86
CA HIS A 2 -15.96 -14.16 -45.94
C HIS A 2 -16.43 -13.86 -44.51
N THR A 3 -16.73 -14.89 -43.77
CA THR A 3 -17.03 -14.80 -42.32
C THR A 3 -15.72 -14.73 -41.56
N LYS A 4 -15.46 -13.57 -40.93
CA LYS A 4 -14.39 -13.38 -39.96
C LYS A 4 -14.78 -14.06 -38.63
N HIS A 5 -14.07 -15.10 -38.25
CA HIS A 5 -14.13 -15.64 -36.90
C HIS A 5 -13.30 -14.76 -35.97
N THR A 6 -13.96 -13.99 -35.13
CA THR A 6 -13.37 -13.33 -33.97
C THR A 6 -13.21 -14.38 -32.87
N GLY A 7 -12.01 -14.91 -32.72
CA GLY A 7 -11.69 -15.81 -31.63
C GLY A 7 -11.63 -15.01 -30.31
N VAL A 8 -12.66 -15.16 -29.48
CA VAL A 8 -12.63 -14.75 -28.08
C VAL A 8 -11.78 -15.77 -27.33
N PHE A 9 -10.59 -15.38 -26.92
CA PHE A 9 -9.80 -16.16 -25.99
C PHE A 9 -10.47 -16.11 -24.61
N VAL A 10 -11.32 -17.07 -24.30
CA VAL A 10 -11.75 -17.35 -22.93
C VAL A 10 -10.60 -18.06 -22.25
N LEU A 11 -9.83 -17.33 -21.46
CA LEU A 11 -8.89 -17.92 -20.51
C LEU A 11 -9.69 -18.78 -19.52
N ASN A 12 -9.64 -20.10 -19.69
CA ASN A 12 -10.17 -21.06 -18.71
C ASN A 12 -9.45 -20.78 -17.38
N ARG A 13 -10.16 -20.12 -16.45
CA ARG A 13 -9.74 -20.07 -15.04
C ARG A 13 -9.74 -21.51 -14.55
N LEU A 14 -8.56 -22.06 -14.32
CA LEU A 14 -8.38 -23.35 -13.67
C LEU A 14 -9.19 -23.35 -12.38
N ASN A 15 -10.04 -24.36 -12.19
CA ASN A 15 -10.73 -24.62 -10.94
C ASN A 15 -9.69 -24.76 -9.82
N ARG A 16 -9.47 -23.69 -9.07
CA ARG A 16 -8.57 -23.65 -7.90
C ARG A 16 -9.31 -24.26 -6.72
N THR A 17 -9.18 -25.56 -6.53
CA THR A 17 -9.63 -26.27 -5.33
C THR A 17 -8.60 -26.20 -4.18
N ASP A 18 -7.37 -25.77 -4.45
CA ASP A 18 -6.35 -25.48 -3.42
C ASP A 18 -6.41 -24.01 -3.01
N LYS A 19 -6.85 -23.75 -1.78
CA LYS A 19 -6.84 -22.43 -1.14
C LYS A 19 -5.38 -22.04 -0.90
N ARG A 20 -4.72 -21.44 -1.89
CA ARG A 20 -3.40 -20.84 -1.69
C ARG A 20 -3.54 -19.71 -0.69
N ALA A 21 -2.63 -19.66 0.29
CA ALA A 21 -2.56 -18.53 1.21
C ALA A 21 -2.33 -17.23 0.42
N CYS A 22 -3.09 -16.18 0.75
CA CYS A 22 -2.90 -14.86 0.18
C CYS A 22 -1.47 -14.37 0.44
N LYS A 23 -0.88 -13.65 -0.51
CA LYS A 23 0.45 -13.05 -0.36
C LYS A 23 0.32 -11.56 -0.08
N HIS A 24 1.09 -11.07 0.88
CA HIS A 24 1.13 -9.67 1.25
C HIS A 24 2.40 -9.00 0.73
N ILE A 25 2.26 -7.90 0.01
CA ILE A 25 3.37 -7.03 -0.37
C ILE A 25 3.21 -5.74 0.43
N ILE A 26 4.14 -5.49 1.34
CA ILE A 26 4.15 -4.27 2.14
C ILE A 26 5.12 -3.29 1.51
N VAL A 27 4.60 -2.13 1.08
CA VAL A 27 5.39 -1.09 0.44
C VAL A 27 5.67 0.03 1.44
N THR A 28 6.95 0.27 1.69
CA THR A 28 7.43 1.33 2.58
C THR A 28 8.27 2.33 1.82
N GLY A 29 8.43 3.54 2.35
CA GLY A 29 9.26 4.56 1.74
C GLY A 29 10.24 5.18 2.71
N GLY A 30 11.35 5.65 2.19
CA GLY A 30 12.37 6.33 2.96
C GLY A 30 12.93 7.56 2.28
N VAL A 31 13.63 8.39 3.06
CA VAL A 31 14.31 9.62 2.68
C VAL A 31 13.37 10.82 2.54
N VAL A 32 12.43 10.80 1.58
CA VAL A 32 11.45 11.88 1.37
C VAL A 32 10.10 11.30 0.93
N SER A 33 9.04 12.08 1.09
CA SER A 33 7.72 11.81 0.52
C SER A 33 7.73 11.98 -1.01
N SER A 34 6.65 11.58 -1.65
CA SER A 34 6.45 11.75 -3.11
C SER A 34 7.49 11.04 -3.99
N LEU A 35 8.12 9.97 -3.49
CA LEU A 35 9.05 9.13 -4.27
C LEU A 35 8.36 8.23 -5.30
N GLY A 36 7.04 8.22 -5.35
CA GLY A 36 6.28 7.34 -6.22
C GLY A 36 6.10 5.92 -5.66
N LYS A 37 5.96 5.78 -4.32
CA LYS A 37 5.57 4.51 -3.68
C LYS A 37 4.30 3.94 -4.30
N GLY A 38 3.23 4.75 -4.34
CA GLY A 38 1.94 4.35 -4.90
C GLY A 38 2.03 3.94 -6.36
N LEU A 39 2.77 4.72 -7.17
CA LEU A 39 3.01 4.39 -8.57
C LEU A 39 3.76 3.07 -8.74
N SER A 40 4.81 2.85 -7.94
CA SER A 40 5.59 1.60 -7.97
C SER A 40 4.75 0.40 -7.53
N ALA A 41 3.95 0.59 -6.47
CA ALA A 41 3.05 -0.43 -5.95
C ALA A 41 1.95 -0.81 -6.97
N ALA A 42 1.29 0.20 -7.55
CA ALA A 42 0.25 0.00 -8.55
C ALA A 42 0.80 -0.61 -9.85
N SER A 43 1.99 -0.19 -10.29
CA SER A 43 2.67 -0.79 -11.45
C SER A 43 3.01 -2.26 -11.19
N LEU A 44 3.50 -2.60 -9.99
CA LEU A 44 3.73 -3.98 -9.60
C LEU A 44 2.42 -4.78 -9.60
N GLY A 45 1.35 -4.21 -9.04
CA GLY A 45 0.01 -4.80 -9.04
C GLY A 45 -0.46 -5.14 -10.45
N GLN A 46 -0.34 -4.19 -11.39
CA GLN A 46 -0.70 -4.41 -12.79
C GLN A 46 0.15 -5.50 -13.47
N LEU A 47 1.44 -5.58 -13.15
CA LEU A 47 2.31 -6.64 -13.66
C LEU A 47 1.90 -8.02 -13.12
N LEU A 48 1.44 -8.11 -11.88
CA LEU A 48 0.93 -9.35 -11.28
C LEU A 48 -0.42 -9.75 -11.91
N ILE A 49 -1.33 -8.80 -12.12
CA ILE A 49 -2.61 -9.02 -12.83
C ILE A 49 -2.35 -9.54 -14.25
N SER A 50 -1.39 -8.95 -14.97
CA SER A 50 -1.00 -9.39 -16.31
C SER A 50 -0.45 -10.83 -16.35
N ARG A 51 -0.06 -11.37 -15.19
CA ARG A 51 0.35 -12.77 -15.02
C ARG A 51 -0.78 -13.69 -14.53
N GLY A 52 -2.00 -13.17 -14.47
CA GLY A 52 -3.20 -13.93 -14.10
C GLY A 52 -3.46 -14.04 -12.60
N LEU A 53 -2.81 -13.22 -11.78
CA LEU A 53 -3.09 -13.14 -10.34
C LEU A 53 -4.21 -12.15 -10.07
N SER A 54 -5.02 -12.43 -9.05
CA SER A 54 -5.99 -11.48 -8.48
C SER A 54 -5.26 -10.60 -7.47
N VAL A 55 -5.33 -9.28 -7.65
CA VAL A 55 -4.60 -8.31 -6.81
C VAL A 55 -5.56 -7.26 -6.29
N THR A 56 -5.44 -6.91 -5.01
CA THR A 56 -6.07 -5.73 -4.41
C THR A 56 -5.02 -4.85 -3.73
N MET A 57 -5.36 -3.58 -3.52
CA MET A 57 -4.44 -2.62 -2.89
C MET A 57 -5.08 -1.91 -1.72
N GLN A 58 -4.23 -1.49 -0.78
CA GLN A 58 -4.62 -0.71 0.40
C GLN A 58 -3.60 0.38 0.69
N LYS A 59 -4.10 1.55 1.09
CA LYS A 59 -3.34 2.68 1.60
C LYS A 59 -3.48 2.75 3.11
N LEU A 60 -2.36 2.82 3.80
CA LEU A 60 -2.28 2.98 5.25
C LEU A 60 -1.68 4.37 5.55
N ASP A 61 -2.54 5.31 5.93
CA ASP A 61 -2.16 6.71 6.13
C ASP A 61 -1.91 7.02 7.61
N PRO A 62 -0.72 7.49 7.97
CA PRO A 62 -0.35 7.71 9.37
C PRO A 62 -0.89 9.00 10.00
N TYR A 63 -1.72 9.78 9.31
CA TYR A 63 -2.31 10.97 9.89
C TYR A 63 -3.51 10.68 10.80
N LEU A 64 -3.81 11.63 11.72
CA LEU A 64 -4.87 11.51 12.72
C LEU A 64 -6.29 11.84 12.21
N ASN A 65 -6.44 12.34 11.01
CA ASN A 65 -7.76 12.54 10.43
C ASN A 65 -8.44 11.18 10.23
N VAL A 66 -9.74 11.10 10.51
CA VAL A 66 -10.50 9.85 10.33
C VAL A 66 -10.60 9.47 8.86
N ASP A 67 -10.76 10.48 8.01
CA ASP A 67 -10.74 10.42 6.56
C ASP A 67 -10.19 11.75 5.99
N PRO A 68 -9.90 11.85 4.70
CA PRO A 68 -9.38 13.07 4.09
C PRO A 68 -10.43 14.12 3.77
N GLY A 69 -11.72 13.87 3.98
CA GLY A 69 -12.82 14.75 3.56
C GLY A 69 -12.78 16.17 4.12
N THR A 70 -12.17 16.35 5.30
CA THR A 70 -12.00 17.67 5.93
C THR A 70 -10.59 18.25 5.78
N MET A 71 -9.71 17.58 5.06
CA MET A 71 -8.32 18.01 4.91
C MET A 71 -8.20 19.11 3.85
N ASN A 72 -7.21 19.98 4.02
CA ASN A 72 -6.93 21.04 3.06
C ASN A 72 -6.36 20.44 1.76
N PRO A 73 -7.02 20.58 0.61
CA PRO A 73 -6.58 19.99 -0.65
C PRO A 73 -5.23 20.54 -1.15
N PHE A 74 -4.84 21.75 -0.75
CA PHE A 74 -3.51 22.30 -1.09
C PHE A 74 -2.37 21.62 -0.32
N GLN A 75 -2.66 21.00 0.82
CA GLN A 75 -1.65 20.30 1.63
C GLN A 75 -1.65 18.79 1.38
N HIS A 76 -2.80 18.22 1.10
CA HIS A 76 -2.98 16.78 1.05
C HIS A 76 -3.33 16.22 -0.33
N GLY A 77 -3.77 17.08 -1.24
CA GLY A 77 -4.36 16.68 -2.52
C GLY A 77 -5.89 16.63 -2.46
N GLU A 78 -6.48 16.31 -3.59
CA GLU A 78 -7.92 16.16 -3.72
C GLU A 78 -8.40 14.85 -3.07
N VAL A 79 -9.65 14.87 -2.59
CA VAL A 79 -10.31 13.68 -2.06
C VAL A 79 -10.79 12.82 -3.23
N TYR A 80 -10.54 11.52 -3.15
CA TYR A 80 -11.11 10.54 -4.07
C TYR A 80 -12.32 9.87 -3.41
N VAL A 81 -13.45 9.84 -4.10
CA VAL A 81 -14.66 9.17 -3.62
C VAL A 81 -14.80 7.83 -4.33
N THR A 82 -14.78 6.76 -3.56
CA THR A 82 -14.94 5.39 -4.06
C THR A 82 -16.39 5.10 -4.44
N GLU A 83 -16.66 4.00 -5.17
CA GLU A 83 -18.00 3.63 -5.61
C GLU A 83 -18.96 3.38 -4.42
N ASP A 84 -18.44 2.91 -3.29
CA ASP A 84 -19.19 2.74 -2.03
C ASP A 84 -19.39 4.06 -1.26
N GLY A 85 -19.01 5.21 -1.83
CA GLY A 85 -19.23 6.55 -1.29
C GLY A 85 -18.24 6.98 -0.23
N ALA A 86 -17.16 6.24 0.00
CA ALA A 86 -16.14 6.63 0.98
C ALA A 86 -15.23 7.73 0.44
N GLU A 87 -14.98 8.74 1.27
CA GLU A 87 -13.96 9.77 1.03
C GLU A 87 -12.58 9.19 1.38
N THR A 88 -11.69 9.16 0.42
CA THR A 88 -10.39 8.48 0.53
C THR A 88 -9.26 9.33 -0.03
N ASP A 89 -8.02 8.90 0.23
CA ASP A 89 -6.83 9.50 -0.36
C ASP A 89 -6.84 9.37 -1.89
N LEU A 90 -6.32 10.39 -2.58
CA LEU A 90 -6.24 10.44 -4.05
C LEU A 90 -5.50 9.23 -4.65
N ASP A 91 -4.58 8.63 -3.91
CA ASP A 91 -3.84 7.45 -4.36
C ASP A 91 -4.76 6.27 -4.71
N LEU A 92 -5.96 6.16 -4.07
CA LEU A 92 -6.92 5.12 -4.41
C LEU A 92 -7.41 5.25 -5.85
N GLY A 93 -7.63 6.46 -6.34
CA GLY A 93 -7.97 6.71 -7.74
C GLY A 93 -6.85 6.31 -8.71
N HIS A 94 -5.59 6.46 -8.28
CA HIS A 94 -4.47 5.95 -9.06
C HIS A 94 -4.43 4.42 -9.05
N TYR A 95 -4.72 3.78 -7.92
CA TYR A 95 -4.77 2.32 -7.84
C TYR A 95 -5.86 1.76 -8.76
N GLU A 96 -7.08 2.31 -8.72
CA GLU A 96 -8.15 1.91 -9.63
C GLU A 96 -7.76 2.03 -11.10
N ARG A 97 -7.15 3.18 -11.46
CA ARG A 97 -6.70 3.42 -12.84
C ARG A 97 -5.68 2.39 -13.30
N PHE A 98 -4.71 2.03 -12.45
CA PHE A 98 -3.63 1.11 -12.81
C PHE A 98 -4.09 -0.35 -12.82
N LEU A 99 -4.88 -0.75 -11.82
CA LEU A 99 -5.27 -2.14 -11.65
C LEU A 99 -6.55 -2.50 -12.43
N ASN A 100 -7.34 -1.50 -12.79
CA ASN A 100 -8.70 -1.68 -13.32
C ASN A 100 -9.56 -2.55 -12.38
N VAL A 101 -9.44 -2.31 -11.08
CA VAL A 101 -10.17 -2.97 -9.99
C VAL A 101 -10.77 -1.89 -9.12
N PRO A 102 -12.09 -1.90 -8.82
CA PRO A 102 -12.70 -0.90 -7.96
C PRO A 102 -12.09 -0.95 -6.55
N MET A 103 -11.83 0.22 -5.99
CA MET A 103 -11.42 0.39 -4.60
C MET A 103 -12.65 0.67 -3.74
N SER A 104 -12.54 0.40 -2.45
CA SER A 104 -13.59 0.61 -1.47
C SER A 104 -13.03 1.27 -0.21
N GLN A 105 -13.91 1.58 0.73
CA GLN A 105 -13.53 2.11 2.04
C GLN A 105 -12.46 1.28 2.76
N ARG A 106 -12.41 -0.04 2.54
CA ARG A 106 -11.38 -0.92 3.11
C ARG A 106 -9.99 -0.62 2.57
N GLY A 107 -9.92 -0.06 1.38
CA GLY A 107 -8.66 0.31 0.72
C GLY A 107 -7.96 1.52 1.32
N ASN A 108 -8.59 2.30 2.20
CA ASN A 108 -7.97 3.45 2.86
C ASN A 108 -8.17 3.39 4.37
N ILE A 109 -7.08 3.21 5.10
CA ILE A 109 -7.06 3.13 6.56
C ILE A 109 -6.17 4.24 7.10
N THR A 110 -6.73 5.07 7.99
CA THR A 110 -6.01 6.15 8.65
C THR A 110 -5.73 5.81 10.12
N THR A 111 -4.70 6.42 10.71
CA THR A 111 -4.47 6.36 12.16
C THR A 111 -5.72 6.79 12.92
N GLY A 112 -6.38 7.89 12.49
CA GLY A 112 -7.58 8.40 13.14
C GLY A 112 -8.72 7.38 13.16
N ARG A 113 -8.95 6.66 12.08
CA ARG A 113 -9.97 5.60 12.01
C ARG A 113 -9.64 4.44 12.94
N ILE A 114 -8.40 3.96 12.95
CA ILE A 114 -7.95 2.89 13.84
C ILE A 114 -8.15 3.27 15.30
N TYR A 115 -7.65 4.45 15.73
CA TYR A 115 -7.76 4.90 17.11
C TYR A 115 -9.22 5.12 17.52
N THR A 116 -10.03 5.73 16.66
CA THR A 116 -11.46 5.93 16.92
C THR A 116 -12.17 4.60 17.17
N ASN A 117 -11.90 3.58 16.39
CA ASN A 117 -12.51 2.27 16.54
C ASN A 117 -12.07 1.58 17.84
N VAL A 118 -10.77 1.63 18.16
CA VAL A 118 -10.23 1.03 19.39
C VAL A 118 -10.77 1.75 20.62
N ILE A 119 -10.82 3.10 20.63
CA ILE A 119 -11.38 3.88 21.73
C ILE A 119 -12.87 3.63 21.87
N ALA A 120 -13.62 3.58 20.78
CA ALA A 120 -15.04 3.25 20.81
C ALA A 120 -15.31 1.84 21.35
N LYS A 121 -14.46 0.86 21.03
CA LYS A 121 -14.53 -0.50 21.58
C LYS A 121 -14.22 -0.49 23.09
N GLU A 122 -13.24 0.27 23.53
CA GLU A 122 -12.92 0.45 24.94
C GLU A 122 -14.11 1.03 25.71
N ARG A 123 -14.69 2.13 25.20
CA ARG A 123 -15.83 2.80 25.84
C ARG A 123 -17.09 1.91 25.98
N ARG A 124 -17.23 0.91 25.11
CA ARG A 124 -18.30 -0.10 25.21
C ARG A 124 -17.94 -1.30 26.09
N GLY A 125 -16.77 -1.27 26.76
CA GLY A 125 -16.31 -2.38 27.62
C GLY A 125 -15.75 -3.58 26.85
N GLY A 126 -15.44 -3.42 25.57
CA GLY A 126 -14.99 -4.51 24.68
C GLY A 126 -13.63 -5.12 25.06
N TYR A 127 -12.91 -4.53 26.00
CA TYR A 127 -11.64 -5.04 26.53
C TYR A 127 -11.75 -5.53 27.99
N LEU A 128 -12.97 -5.65 28.52
CA LEU A 128 -13.25 -6.24 29.85
C LEU A 128 -12.47 -5.61 31.01
N GLY A 129 -12.18 -4.32 30.94
CA GLY A 129 -11.42 -3.58 31.95
C GLY A 129 -9.89 -3.68 31.82
N GLY A 130 -9.38 -4.34 30.77
CA GLY A 130 -7.96 -4.41 30.49
C GLY A 130 -7.40 -3.03 30.09
N THR A 131 -6.10 -2.79 30.38
CA THR A 131 -5.41 -1.57 29.96
C THR A 131 -5.19 -1.63 28.44
N VAL A 132 -5.75 -0.66 27.70
CA VAL A 132 -5.61 -0.56 26.24
C VAL A 132 -4.35 0.24 25.91
N GLN A 133 -3.48 -0.32 25.08
CA GLN A 133 -2.17 0.22 24.69
C GLN A 133 -1.97 0.18 23.18
N VAL A 134 -0.96 0.90 22.67
CA VAL A 134 -0.61 0.84 21.24
C VAL A 134 -0.29 -0.60 20.82
N ILE A 135 0.53 -1.28 21.63
CA ILE A 135 0.80 -2.71 21.49
C ILE A 135 0.11 -3.44 22.66
N PRO A 136 -0.78 -4.40 22.41
CA PRO A 136 -1.14 -4.97 21.13
C PRO A 136 -2.36 -4.34 20.42
N HIS A 137 -3.14 -3.47 21.07
CA HIS A 137 -4.52 -3.16 20.64
C HIS A 137 -4.59 -2.36 19.33
N ILE A 138 -3.72 -1.35 19.16
CA ILE A 138 -3.64 -0.59 17.91
C ILE A 138 -2.97 -1.42 16.82
N THR A 139 -1.89 -2.13 17.14
CA THR A 139 -1.21 -2.98 16.16
C THR A 139 -2.10 -4.13 15.68
N ASP A 140 -2.90 -4.73 16.56
CA ASP A 140 -3.86 -5.78 16.18
C ASP A 140 -4.95 -5.20 15.28
N ALA A 141 -5.51 -4.03 15.60
CA ALA A 141 -6.51 -3.37 14.75
C ALA A 141 -5.97 -3.02 13.35
N ILE A 142 -4.69 -2.64 13.25
CA ILE A 142 -4.03 -2.42 11.94
C ILE A 142 -3.88 -3.75 11.19
N LYS A 143 -3.42 -4.83 11.87
CA LYS A 143 -3.28 -6.15 11.25
C LYS A 143 -4.64 -6.69 10.78
N GLU A 144 -5.69 -6.56 11.60
CA GLU A 144 -7.06 -6.93 11.23
C GLU A 144 -7.52 -6.19 9.96
N ALA A 145 -7.22 -4.88 9.85
CA ALA A 145 -7.56 -4.10 8.66
C ALA A 145 -6.79 -4.55 7.41
N ILE A 146 -5.53 -4.98 7.56
CA ILE A 146 -4.74 -5.54 6.44
C ILE A 146 -5.31 -6.91 6.03
N LEU A 147 -5.59 -7.78 6.98
CA LEU A 147 -6.12 -9.12 6.72
C LEU A 147 -7.54 -9.09 6.15
N ALA A 148 -8.34 -8.07 6.50
CA ALA A 148 -9.68 -7.89 5.93
C ALA A 148 -9.66 -7.69 4.40
N MET A 149 -8.51 -7.31 3.83
CA MET A 149 -8.36 -7.22 2.37
C MET A 149 -8.27 -8.58 1.67
N GLU A 150 -8.09 -9.68 2.41
CA GLU A 150 -8.13 -11.04 1.87
C GLU A 150 -9.56 -11.55 1.62
N GLU A 151 -10.57 -10.86 2.18
CA GLU A 151 -11.96 -11.24 2.01
C GLU A 151 -12.37 -11.19 0.53
N PRO A 152 -13.24 -12.11 0.10
CA PRO A 152 -13.73 -12.12 -1.27
C PRO A 152 -14.37 -10.80 -1.68
N ASP A 153 -14.23 -10.44 -2.94
CA ASP A 153 -14.95 -9.36 -3.59
C ASP A 153 -16.46 -9.71 -3.77
N GLU A 154 -17.22 -8.80 -4.36
CA GLU A 154 -18.66 -8.99 -4.64
C GLU A 154 -18.94 -10.21 -5.53
N ASN A 155 -17.96 -10.68 -6.27
CA ASN A 155 -18.05 -11.87 -7.12
C ASN A 155 -17.60 -13.15 -6.38
N GLY A 156 -17.27 -13.06 -5.10
CA GLY A 156 -16.79 -14.19 -4.30
C GLY A 156 -15.33 -14.58 -4.59
N ILE A 157 -14.54 -13.68 -5.18
CA ILE A 157 -13.14 -13.94 -5.54
C ILE A 157 -12.23 -13.33 -4.49
N SER A 158 -11.49 -14.17 -3.77
CA SER A 158 -10.42 -13.73 -2.87
C SER A 158 -9.18 -13.33 -3.67
N PRO A 159 -8.45 -12.29 -3.26
CA PRO A 159 -7.22 -11.90 -3.92
C PRO A 159 -6.11 -12.94 -3.69
N ASP A 160 -5.27 -13.13 -4.69
CA ASP A 160 -4.01 -13.88 -4.57
C ASP A 160 -2.95 -13.05 -3.86
N VAL A 161 -3.01 -11.71 -4.04
CA VAL A 161 -2.05 -10.76 -3.50
C VAL A 161 -2.74 -9.52 -2.98
N VAL A 162 -2.40 -9.12 -1.76
CA VAL A 162 -2.74 -7.83 -1.16
C VAL A 162 -1.48 -6.96 -1.14
N ILE A 163 -1.55 -5.76 -1.73
CA ILE A 163 -0.47 -4.78 -1.69
C ILE A 163 -0.88 -3.66 -0.73
N SER A 164 -0.19 -3.53 0.40
CA SER A 164 -0.44 -2.47 1.39
C SER A 164 0.68 -1.44 1.34
N GLU A 165 0.36 -0.21 0.96
CA GLU A 165 1.29 0.91 0.97
C GLU A 165 1.20 1.68 2.28
N ILE A 166 2.32 1.80 2.99
CA ILE A 166 2.42 2.63 4.19
C ILE A 166 2.80 4.06 3.78
N GLY A 167 1.92 5.01 4.12
CA GLY A 167 2.15 6.44 3.94
C GLY A 167 3.30 6.95 4.82
N GLY A 168 3.79 8.15 4.52
CA GLY A 168 4.91 8.75 5.22
C GLY A 168 6.26 8.12 4.89
N THR A 169 7.23 8.37 5.77
CA THR A 169 8.64 7.99 5.63
C THR A 169 9.07 7.13 6.79
N VAL A 170 9.85 6.09 6.52
CA VAL A 170 10.43 5.26 7.60
C VAL A 170 11.31 6.12 8.49
N GLY A 171 11.01 6.14 9.79
CA GLY A 171 11.62 7.02 10.79
C GLY A 171 10.67 8.06 11.35
N ASP A 172 9.58 8.37 10.64
CA ASP A 172 8.54 9.26 11.15
C ASP A 172 7.79 8.58 12.30
N ILE A 173 7.53 9.34 13.37
CA ILE A 173 6.89 8.81 14.58
C ILE A 173 5.46 8.32 14.30
N GLU A 174 4.77 8.98 13.37
CA GLU A 174 3.40 8.67 12.98
C GLU A 174 3.29 7.31 12.30
N SER A 175 4.33 6.87 11.59
CA SER A 175 4.35 5.60 10.84
C SER A 175 4.69 4.41 11.74
N GLN A 176 5.21 4.62 12.94
CA GLN A 176 5.71 3.55 13.80
C GLN A 176 4.67 2.48 14.14
N PRO A 177 3.40 2.80 14.50
CA PRO A 177 2.40 1.77 14.77
C PRO A 177 2.12 0.86 13.57
N PHE A 178 2.11 1.42 12.35
CA PHE A 178 1.94 0.65 11.12
C PHE A 178 3.15 -0.26 10.84
N LEU A 179 4.36 0.28 10.99
CA LEU A 179 5.58 -0.50 10.81
C LEU A 179 5.68 -1.65 11.83
N GLU A 180 5.31 -1.39 13.09
CA GLU A 180 5.27 -2.45 14.11
C GLU A 180 4.20 -3.49 13.79
N ALA A 181 3.01 -3.06 13.34
CA ALA A 181 1.93 -3.97 12.95
C ALA A 181 2.37 -4.91 11.81
N VAL A 182 2.96 -4.37 10.73
CA VAL A 182 3.41 -5.21 9.60
C VAL A 182 4.61 -6.09 9.95
N ARG A 183 5.46 -5.66 10.91
CA ARG A 183 6.51 -6.51 11.46
C ARG A 183 5.92 -7.73 12.18
N GLN A 184 4.87 -7.52 12.99
CA GLN A 184 4.15 -8.60 13.68
C GLN A 184 3.39 -9.47 12.68
N LEU A 185 2.74 -8.89 11.67
CA LEU A 185 1.97 -9.59 10.65
C LEU A 185 2.78 -10.73 10.00
N ARG A 186 4.10 -10.55 9.84
CA ARG A 186 4.99 -11.59 9.32
C ARG A 186 4.98 -12.89 10.14
N HIS A 187 4.75 -12.79 11.45
CA HIS A 187 4.61 -13.96 12.30
C HIS A 187 3.22 -14.60 12.17
N ASP A 188 2.20 -13.77 11.95
CA ASP A 188 0.81 -14.23 11.87
C ASP A 188 0.53 -14.95 10.54
N VAL A 189 1.01 -14.40 9.41
CA VAL A 189 0.77 -14.98 8.07
C VAL A 189 1.85 -15.96 7.60
N GLY A 190 3.00 -15.99 8.28
CA GLY A 190 4.18 -16.76 7.86
C GLY A 190 5.11 -15.98 6.92
N ARG A 191 6.42 -16.22 7.06
CA ARG A 191 7.44 -15.49 6.31
C ARG A 191 7.30 -15.63 4.80
N GLU A 192 6.87 -16.77 4.34
CA GLU A 192 6.68 -17.09 2.93
C GLU A 192 5.49 -16.37 2.27
N ASN A 193 4.63 -15.77 3.09
CA ASN A 193 3.42 -15.10 2.64
C ASN A 193 3.53 -13.56 2.68
N ILE A 194 4.67 -13.01 3.09
CA ILE A 194 4.88 -11.55 3.17
C ILE A 194 6.18 -11.14 2.49
N PHE A 195 6.13 -10.04 1.75
CA PHE A 195 7.25 -9.45 1.01
C PHE A 195 7.34 -7.96 1.31
N TYR A 196 8.50 -7.49 1.73
CA TYR A 196 8.75 -6.08 2.02
C TYR A 196 9.46 -5.39 0.85
N LEU A 197 8.76 -4.47 0.21
CA LEU A 197 9.29 -3.61 -0.84
C LEU A 197 9.59 -2.22 -0.26
N HIS A 198 10.82 -1.76 -0.37
CA HIS A 198 11.21 -0.46 0.14
C HIS A 198 11.61 0.48 -0.99
N CYS A 199 10.89 1.60 -1.12
CA CYS A 199 11.19 2.66 -2.08
C CYS A 199 12.12 3.68 -1.43
N SER A 200 13.22 4.03 -2.07
CA SER A 200 14.20 4.98 -1.53
C SER A 200 14.82 5.85 -2.61
N LEU A 201 15.24 7.05 -2.22
CA LEU A 201 15.88 8.01 -3.12
C LEU A 201 17.37 7.73 -3.23
N VAL A 202 17.86 7.71 -4.46
CA VAL A 202 19.29 7.77 -4.80
C VAL A 202 19.54 9.08 -5.54
N PRO A 203 19.83 10.19 -4.83
CA PRO A 203 19.98 11.49 -5.46
C PRO A 203 21.21 11.56 -6.36
N TYR A 204 21.04 12.24 -7.48
CA TYR A 204 22.13 12.61 -8.35
C TYR A 204 22.65 14.01 -7.94
N ILE A 205 23.93 14.11 -7.70
CA ILE A 205 24.61 15.38 -7.35
C ILE A 205 25.29 15.92 -8.59
N ALA A 206 24.65 16.85 -9.26
CA ALA A 206 25.12 17.41 -10.54
C ALA A 206 26.56 17.94 -10.51
N PRO A 207 27.02 18.70 -9.48
CA PRO A 207 28.39 19.19 -9.43
C PRO A 207 29.47 18.10 -9.39
N SER A 208 29.16 16.94 -8.81
CA SER A 208 30.11 15.81 -8.74
C SER A 208 29.87 14.73 -9.80
N GLY A 209 28.75 14.80 -10.53
CA GLY A 209 28.36 13.81 -11.52
C GLY A 209 28.07 12.42 -10.95
N GLU A 210 27.69 12.33 -9.67
CA GLU A 210 27.58 11.06 -8.96
C GLU A 210 26.20 10.81 -8.36
N LEU A 211 25.80 9.53 -8.35
CA LEU A 211 24.67 9.03 -7.58
C LEU A 211 25.10 8.73 -6.14
N LYS A 212 24.33 9.19 -5.17
CA LYS A 212 24.62 9.01 -3.73
C LYS A 212 23.66 8.00 -3.11
N THR A 213 24.19 6.86 -2.69
CA THR A 213 23.43 5.77 -2.08
C THR A 213 23.26 5.92 -0.56
N LYS A 214 23.97 6.87 0.07
CA LYS A 214 23.96 7.06 1.52
C LYS A 214 22.54 7.25 2.11
N PRO A 215 21.64 8.06 1.48
CA PRO A 215 20.26 8.18 1.97
C PRO A 215 19.52 6.84 2.01
N THR A 216 19.65 6.03 0.97
CA THR A 216 19.08 4.66 0.93
C THR A 216 19.66 3.77 2.03
N GLN A 217 20.98 3.80 2.26
CA GLN A 217 21.61 3.04 3.33
C GLN A 217 21.07 3.42 4.71
N HIS A 218 20.87 4.72 4.99
CA HIS A 218 20.28 5.20 6.24
C HIS A 218 18.82 4.75 6.38
N SER A 219 18.03 4.90 5.34
CA SER A 219 16.63 4.48 5.35
C SER A 219 16.48 2.99 5.61
N VAL A 220 17.27 2.16 4.94
CA VAL A 220 17.30 0.70 5.16
C VAL A 220 17.80 0.35 6.58
N ALA A 221 18.80 1.07 7.10
CA ALA A 221 19.28 0.86 8.46
C ALA A 221 18.18 1.17 9.50
N THR A 222 17.42 2.27 9.28
CA THR A 222 16.28 2.61 10.13
C THR A 222 15.20 1.53 10.08
N LEU A 223 14.85 1.03 8.89
CA LEU A 223 13.86 -0.04 8.74
C LEU A 223 14.33 -1.33 9.45
N ARG A 224 15.61 -1.67 9.33
CA ARG A 224 16.20 -2.84 10.03
C ARG A 224 16.20 -2.66 11.55
N SER A 225 16.39 -1.46 12.07
CA SER A 225 16.36 -1.21 13.51
C SER A 225 14.97 -1.46 14.13
N ILE A 226 13.91 -1.35 13.31
CA ILE A 226 12.54 -1.70 13.68
C ILE A 226 12.29 -3.22 13.57
N GLY A 227 13.21 -3.97 12.98
CA GLY A 227 13.11 -5.42 12.78
C GLY A 227 12.54 -5.85 11.42
N ILE A 228 12.45 -4.93 10.47
CA ILE A 228 12.01 -5.21 9.10
C ILE A 228 13.24 -5.22 8.18
N VAL A 229 13.48 -6.33 7.52
CA VAL A 229 14.48 -6.44 6.46
C VAL A 229 13.76 -6.41 5.12
N PRO A 230 14.00 -5.40 4.26
CA PRO A 230 13.37 -5.36 2.94
C PRO A 230 13.86 -6.52 2.08
N ASP A 231 12.93 -7.16 1.37
CA ASP A 231 13.22 -8.24 0.42
C ASP A 231 13.65 -7.66 -0.94
N ALA A 232 13.18 -6.44 -1.27
CA ALA A 232 13.62 -5.71 -2.45
C ALA A 232 13.64 -4.19 -2.21
N LEU A 233 14.43 -3.49 -3.04
CA LEU A 233 14.54 -2.04 -3.05
C LEU A 233 14.11 -1.49 -4.41
N VAL A 234 13.29 -0.45 -4.41
CA VAL A 234 13.04 0.40 -5.56
C VAL A 234 13.87 1.67 -5.37
N SER A 235 14.96 1.78 -6.12
CA SER A 235 15.85 2.94 -6.07
C SER A 235 15.37 3.99 -7.07
N VAL A 236 14.80 5.08 -6.55
CA VAL A 236 14.33 6.20 -7.35
C VAL A 236 15.48 7.17 -7.53
N SER A 237 15.83 7.46 -8.77
CA SER A 237 16.85 8.44 -9.11
C SER A 237 16.32 9.40 -10.15
N TYR A 238 17.01 10.54 -10.30
CA TYR A 238 16.72 11.48 -11.36
C TYR A 238 17.15 10.85 -12.69
N THR A 239 16.21 10.32 -13.44
CA THR A 239 16.45 9.87 -14.80
C THR A 239 16.07 10.98 -15.75
N HIS A 240 17.02 11.47 -16.54
CA HIS A 240 16.76 12.36 -17.68
C HIS A 240 16.03 11.59 -18.80
N LEU A 241 14.77 11.34 -18.63
CA LEU A 241 13.87 11.19 -19.77
C LEU A 241 13.28 12.57 -20.06
N THR A 242 14.08 13.45 -20.58
CA THR A 242 13.58 14.61 -21.31
C THR A 242 13.00 14.06 -22.62
N LEU A 243 11.70 13.79 -22.64
CA LEU A 243 10.99 13.86 -23.91
C LEU A 243 11.28 15.28 -24.45
N PRO A 244 11.76 15.42 -25.70
CA PRO A 244 11.94 16.74 -26.28
C PRO A 244 10.57 17.42 -26.27
N THR A 245 10.41 18.43 -25.43
CA THR A 245 9.24 19.30 -25.46
C THR A 245 9.32 20.03 -26.80
N PRO A 246 8.37 19.87 -27.72
CA PRO A 246 8.38 20.68 -28.94
C PRO A 246 8.39 22.14 -28.54
N PRO A 247 9.18 22.97 -29.20
CA PRO A 247 9.18 24.40 -28.90
C PRO A 247 7.74 24.91 -29.10
N TYR A 248 7.21 25.58 -28.10
CA TYR A 248 5.93 26.27 -28.22
C TYR A 248 6.07 27.29 -29.35
N VAL A 249 5.25 27.14 -30.40
CA VAL A 249 5.05 28.14 -31.45
C VAL A 249 4.02 29.14 -30.98
#